data_b9a8ef5ca707a3ffa5527c9f18bdf1cd
#
_entry.id   b9a8ef5ca707a3ffa5527c9f18bdf1cd
#
_cell.length_a   1.000
_cell.length_b   1.000
_cell.length_c   1.000
_cell.angle_alpha   90.00
_cell.angle_beta   90.00
_cell.angle_gamma   90.00
#
_symmetry.space_group_name_H-M   'P 1'
#
loop_
_entity.id
_entity.type
_entity.pdbx_description
1 polymer ?
#
loop_
_entity_poly.entity_id
_entity_poly.type
_entity_poly.pdbx_seq_one_letter_code
_entity_poly.pdbx_strand_id
1 'polypeptide(L)'
;MSQRLACTAMTTASPPTEFVHLVTGYDGSPPASRALDAAVRLLQGRTGRIEVVYVAHLSSLVMLSAAAVGEMEEDFDEVEQELRAQAAGQLRASGAAWQFQRRQGLIADQLIAAATAIGDAHPDETVAILVGSSSHATHRMVGSVAIGLARHSPVPLMIVP
;
A
#
# COMPACT_ATOMS: atom_id res chain seq x y z
N MET A 1 -33.33 -19.07 50.23
CA MET A 1 -33.50 -19.29 48.79
C MET A 1 -32.34 -18.57 48.08
N SER A 2 -31.29 -19.33 47.76
CA SER A 2 -30.08 -18.77 47.10
C SER A 2 -30.11 -19.12 45.61
N GLN A 3 -30.32 -18.12 44.77
CA GLN A 3 -30.18 -18.27 43.34
C GLN A 3 -28.72 -18.28 42.97
N ARG A 4 -28.21 -19.41 42.48
CA ARG A 4 -26.89 -19.52 41.84
C ARG A 4 -27.00 -18.95 40.43
N LEU A 5 -26.35 -17.81 40.18
CA LEU A 5 -26.11 -17.30 38.85
C LEU A 5 -25.16 -18.27 38.11
N ALA A 6 -25.69 -18.99 37.13
CA ALA A 6 -24.92 -19.80 36.23
C ALA A 6 -24.13 -18.84 35.31
N CYS A 7 -22.80 -18.73 35.52
CA CYS A 7 -21.90 -18.07 34.59
C CYS A 7 -21.78 -18.97 33.37
N THR A 8 -22.48 -18.64 32.29
CA THR A 8 -22.34 -19.31 31.00
C THR A 8 -20.96 -18.95 30.47
N ALA A 9 -20.06 -19.93 30.43
CA ALA A 9 -18.77 -19.78 29.79
C ALA A 9 -19.00 -19.46 28.31
N MET A 10 -18.78 -18.20 27.92
CA MET A 10 -18.69 -17.82 26.52
C MET A 10 -17.46 -18.52 25.96
N THR A 11 -17.67 -19.53 25.12
CA THR A 11 -16.64 -20.12 24.29
C THR A 11 -16.13 -19.01 23.38
N THR A 12 -14.95 -18.48 23.68
CA THR A 12 -14.24 -17.55 22.80
C THR A 12 -13.73 -18.36 21.62
N ALA A 13 -14.57 -18.54 20.61
CA ALA A 13 -14.08 -18.88 19.28
C ALA A 13 -13.14 -17.73 18.89
N SER A 14 -11.86 -18.02 18.67
CA SER A 14 -10.94 -17.06 18.08
C SER A 14 -11.60 -16.53 16.80
N PRO A 15 -11.68 -15.20 16.58
CA PRO A 15 -12.24 -14.69 15.34
C PRO A 15 -11.45 -15.32 14.19
N PRO A 16 -12.10 -15.64 13.06
CA PRO A 16 -11.40 -16.13 11.89
C PRO A 16 -10.25 -15.16 11.60
N THR A 17 -9.07 -15.69 11.36
CA THR A 17 -7.89 -14.86 11.03
C THR A 17 -8.16 -14.24 9.68
N GLU A 18 -8.66 -13.01 9.69
CA GLU A 18 -8.95 -12.23 8.50
C GLU A 18 -7.65 -11.96 7.73
N PHE A 19 -7.63 -12.27 6.45
CA PHE A 19 -6.48 -11.98 5.61
C PHE A 19 -6.46 -10.49 5.25
N VAL A 20 -5.31 -9.84 5.38
CA VAL A 20 -5.17 -8.40 5.18
C VAL A 20 -4.22 -8.11 4.02
N HIS A 21 -4.69 -7.34 3.04
CA HIS A 21 -3.88 -6.79 1.95
C HIS A 21 -3.56 -5.32 2.23
N LEU A 22 -2.28 -4.98 2.28
CA LEU A 22 -1.81 -3.61 2.49
C LEU A 22 -1.17 -3.08 1.21
N VAL A 23 -1.92 -2.31 0.44
CA VAL A 23 -1.44 -1.64 -0.78
C VAL A 23 -0.61 -0.43 -0.38
N THR A 24 0.69 -0.50 -0.57
CA THR A 24 1.62 0.55 -0.15
C THR A 24 2.22 1.25 -1.37
N GLY A 25 1.93 2.55 -1.52
CA GLY A 25 2.57 3.38 -2.54
C GLY A 25 4.06 3.57 -2.23
N TYR A 26 4.93 3.26 -3.20
CA TYR A 26 6.38 3.26 -2.99
C TYR A 26 7.13 3.88 -4.17
N ASP A 27 7.95 4.90 -3.87
CA ASP A 27 8.80 5.63 -4.81
C ASP A 27 10.25 5.74 -4.34
N GLY A 28 10.64 4.94 -3.32
CA GLY A 28 11.96 4.97 -2.71
C GLY A 28 12.21 6.16 -1.77
N SER A 29 11.29 7.09 -1.66
CA SER A 29 11.43 8.25 -0.77
C SER A 29 11.36 7.87 0.70
N PRO A 30 11.93 8.71 1.61
CA PRO A 30 11.82 8.46 3.05
C PRO A 30 10.36 8.36 3.56
N PRO A 31 9.39 9.16 3.08
CA PRO A 31 7.98 8.97 3.43
C PRO A 31 7.43 7.61 2.99
N ALA A 32 7.73 7.16 1.77
CA ALA A 32 7.30 5.86 1.26
C ALA A 32 7.91 4.70 2.06
N SER A 33 9.20 4.82 2.44
CA SER A 33 9.86 3.84 3.31
C SER A 33 9.19 3.76 4.68
N ARG A 34 8.79 4.91 5.28
CA ARG A 34 8.02 4.89 6.54
C ARG A 34 6.65 4.22 6.39
N ALA A 35 5.97 4.42 5.25
CA ALA A 35 4.70 3.75 4.97
C ALA A 35 4.89 2.22 4.88
N LEU A 36 5.98 1.78 4.25
CA LEU A 36 6.32 0.35 4.15
C LEU A 36 6.63 -0.25 5.53
N ASP A 37 7.37 0.46 6.39
CA ASP A 37 7.58 0.05 7.78
C ASP A 37 6.28 -0.02 8.59
N ALA A 38 5.36 0.91 8.35
CA ALA A 38 4.04 0.89 8.98
C ALA A 38 3.22 -0.33 8.53
N ALA A 39 3.28 -0.69 7.25
CA ALA A 39 2.64 -1.89 6.72
C ALA A 39 3.17 -3.16 7.40
N VAL A 40 4.49 -3.27 7.57
CA VAL A 40 5.11 -4.39 8.32
C VAL A 40 4.57 -4.46 9.74
N ARG A 41 4.53 -3.32 10.46
CA ARG A 41 4.01 -3.29 11.84
C ARG A 41 2.53 -3.69 11.93
N LEU A 42 1.71 -3.29 10.96
CA LEU A 42 0.29 -3.63 10.91
C LEU A 42 0.04 -5.12 10.66
N LEU A 43 0.94 -5.80 9.92
CA LEU A 43 0.85 -7.23 9.69
C LEU A 43 1.43 -8.08 10.82
N GLN A 44 2.10 -7.50 11.82
CA GLN A 44 2.62 -8.28 12.94
C GLN A 44 1.50 -9.03 13.67
N GLY A 45 1.61 -10.36 13.73
CA GLY A 45 0.61 -11.23 14.35
C GLY A 45 -0.69 -11.40 13.55
N ARG A 46 -0.73 -10.97 12.31
CA ARG A 46 -1.87 -11.13 11.38
C ARG A 46 -1.46 -11.93 10.15
N THR A 47 -2.42 -12.58 9.53
CA THR A 47 -2.24 -13.19 8.20
C THR A 47 -2.49 -12.13 7.14
N GLY A 48 -1.55 -11.97 6.22
CA GLY A 48 -1.72 -10.94 5.18
C GLY A 48 -0.51 -10.78 4.29
N ARG A 49 -0.57 -9.80 3.40
CA ARG A 49 0.45 -9.50 2.40
C ARG A 49 0.58 -7.99 2.17
N ILE A 50 1.78 -7.56 1.83
CA ILE A 50 2.08 -6.19 1.41
C ILE A 50 2.16 -6.16 -0.12
N GLU A 51 1.34 -5.30 -0.74
CA GLU A 51 1.38 -4.99 -2.16
C GLU A 51 2.16 -3.70 -2.36
N VAL A 52 3.43 -3.80 -2.71
CA VAL A 52 4.29 -2.63 -2.96
C VAL A 52 4.03 -2.13 -4.36
N VAL A 53 3.47 -0.94 -4.50
CA VAL A 53 3.05 -0.38 -5.79
C VAL A 53 3.89 0.84 -6.13
N TYR A 54 4.70 0.72 -7.17
CA TYR A 54 5.36 1.84 -7.83
C TYR A 54 4.51 2.33 -8.98
N VAL A 55 4.25 3.64 -9.05
CA VAL A 55 3.51 4.23 -10.16
C VAL A 55 4.44 5.13 -10.97
N ALA A 56 4.79 4.67 -12.17
CA ALA A 56 5.52 5.48 -13.14
C ALA A 56 4.61 6.58 -13.67
N HIS A 57 4.97 7.84 -13.43
CA HIS A 57 4.20 8.99 -13.88
C HIS A 57 4.79 9.56 -15.16
N LEU A 58 4.09 9.37 -16.27
CA LEU A 58 4.41 9.98 -17.55
C LEU A 58 3.90 11.42 -17.57
N SER A 59 4.80 12.39 -17.66
CA SER A 59 4.37 13.76 -17.97
C SER A 59 3.85 13.82 -19.41
N SER A 60 2.75 14.52 -19.62
CA SER A 60 2.06 14.65 -20.93
C SER A 60 2.96 15.16 -22.08
N LEU A 61 4.11 15.75 -21.79
CA LEU A 61 5.08 16.28 -22.75
C LEU A 61 5.87 15.20 -23.49
N VAL A 62 5.95 13.99 -22.94
CA VAL A 62 6.78 12.90 -23.48
C VAL A 62 6.07 12.06 -24.52
N MET A 63 4.76 12.14 -24.60
CA MET A 63 3.94 11.39 -25.57
C MET A 63 4.11 11.85 -27.05
N LEU A 64 5.08 12.74 -27.33
CA LEU A 64 5.23 13.37 -28.65
C LEU A 64 6.12 12.59 -29.63
N SER A 65 6.84 11.54 -29.22
CA SER A 65 7.60 10.71 -30.17
C SER A 65 7.75 9.25 -29.69
N ALA A 66 7.63 8.30 -30.62
CA ALA A 66 7.78 6.87 -30.35
C ALA A 66 9.22 6.49 -29.87
N ALA A 67 10.24 7.23 -30.31
CA ALA A 67 11.63 7.02 -29.87
C ALA A 67 11.83 7.39 -28.40
N ALA A 68 11.24 8.52 -27.95
CA ALA A 68 11.29 8.95 -26.57
C ALA A 68 10.55 7.98 -25.63
N VAL A 69 9.52 7.29 -26.12
CA VAL A 69 8.80 6.28 -25.34
C VAL A 69 9.67 5.04 -25.11
N GLY A 70 10.46 4.60 -26.09
CA GLY A 70 11.36 3.43 -25.93
C GLY A 70 12.48 3.67 -24.92
N GLU A 71 13.17 4.81 -25.00
CA GLU A 71 14.21 5.19 -24.04
C GLU A 71 13.64 5.32 -22.61
N MET A 72 12.44 5.82 -22.46
CA MET A 72 11.78 5.93 -21.15
C MET A 72 11.32 4.59 -20.57
N GLU A 73 10.96 3.62 -21.39
CA GLU A 73 10.62 2.29 -20.86
C GLU A 73 11.85 1.60 -20.27
N GLU A 74 13.02 1.75 -20.89
CA GLU A 74 14.30 1.26 -20.34
C GLU A 74 14.64 1.96 -19.02
N ASP A 75 14.48 3.27 -18.93
CA ASP A 75 14.68 4.05 -17.71
C ASP A 75 13.71 3.61 -16.59
N PHE A 76 12.46 3.32 -16.93
CA PHE A 76 11.48 2.82 -15.95
C PHE A 76 11.81 1.42 -15.46
N ASP A 77 12.37 0.57 -16.29
CA ASP A 77 12.78 -0.78 -15.92
C ASP A 77 13.96 -0.76 -14.94
N GLU A 78 14.92 0.14 -15.14
CA GLU A 78 16.03 0.35 -14.21
C GLU A 78 15.52 0.87 -12.86
N VAL A 79 14.67 1.89 -12.87
CA VAL A 79 14.05 2.44 -11.64
C VAL A 79 13.22 1.39 -10.93
N GLU A 80 12.44 0.59 -11.66
CA GLU A 80 11.67 -0.51 -11.07
C GLU A 80 12.57 -1.51 -10.35
N GLN A 81 13.67 -1.94 -10.99
CA GLN A 81 14.60 -2.90 -10.41
C GLN A 81 15.25 -2.34 -9.13
N GLU A 82 15.66 -1.08 -9.16
CA GLU A 82 16.24 -0.41 -7.98
C GLU A 82 15.25 -0.33 -6.83
N LEU A 83 14.02 0.16 -7.09
CA LEU A 83 12.99 0.29 -6.07
C LEU A 83 12.56 -1.07 -5.51
N ARG A 84 12.47 -2.10 -6.36
CA ARG A 84 12.20 -3.47 -5.95
C ARG A 84 13.31 -4.00 -5.04
N ALA A 85 14.58 -3.74 -5.36
CA ALA A 85 15.72 -4.14 -4.54
C ALA A 85 15.74 -3.42 -3.19
N GLN A 86 15.42 -2.12 -3.16
CA GLN A 86 15.30 -1.33 -1.94
C GLN A 86 14.17 -1.87 -1.03
N ALA A 87 12.97 -2.09 -1.59
CA ALA A 87 11.84 -2.67 -0.87
C ALA A 87 12.17 -4.07 -0.33
N ALA A 88 12.81 -4.93 -1.14
CA ALA A 88 13.26 -6.26 -0.72
C ALA A 88 14.26 -6.18 0.44
N GLY A 89 15.19 -5.23 0.41
CA GLY A 89 16.13 -4.98 1.51
C GLY A 89 15.43 -4.61 2.80
N GLN A 90 14.46 -3.70 2.73
CA GLN A 90 13.67 -3.22 3.86
C GLN A 90 12.77 -4.32 4.44
N LEU A 91 12.16 -5.15 3.59
CA LEU A 91 11.24 -6.21 4.00
C LEU A 91 11.92 -7.51 4.42
N ARG A 92 13.21 -7.68 4.14
CA ARG A 92 13.96 -8.94 4.39
C ARG A 92 13.80 -9.50 5.80
N ALA A 93 13.85 -8.64 6.81
CA ALA A 93 13.78 -9.05 8.21
C ALA A 93 12.35 -9.21 8.74
N SER A 94 11.35 -8.78 7.99
CA SER A 94 9.96 -8.77 8.47
C SER A 94 9.29 -10.14 8.45
N GLY A 95 9.72 -11.03 7.56
CA GLY A 95 9.03 -12.31 7.28
C GLY A 95 7.64 -12.14 6.64
N ALA A 96 7.21 -10.91 6.34
CA ALA A 96 5.94 -10.63 5.71
C ALA A 96 5.92 -11.11 4.25
N ALA A 97 4.82 -11.71 3.82
CA ALA A 97 4.61 -11.96 2.40
C ALA A 97 4.41 -10.61 1.68
N TRP A 98 5.05 -10.45 0.55
CA TRP A 98 4.92 -9.23 -0.23
C TRP A 98 5.10 -9.50 -1.73
N GLN A 99 4.59 -8.59 -2.55
CA GLN A 99 4.88 -8.53 -3.98
C GLN A 99 5.07 -7.09 -4.41
N PHE A 100 5.79 -6.90 -5.53
CA PHE A 100 6.05 -5.59 -6.12
C PHE A 100 5.40 -5.52 -7.49
N GLN A 101 4.74 -4.41 -7.79
CA GLN A 101 4.15 -4.16 -9.10
C GLN A 101 4.40 -2.73 -9.55
N ARG A 102 4.77 -2.57 -10.83
CA ARG A 102 4.78 -1.28 -11.52
C ARG A 102 3.41 -1.04 -12.14
N ARG A 103 2.94 0.19 -12.03
CA ARG A 103 1.77 0.71 -12.73
C ARG A 103 2.12 2.02 -13.42
N GLN A 104 1.29 2.48 -14.37
CA GLN A 104 1.50 3.74 -15.09
C GLN A 104 0.24 4.59 -14.98
N GLY A 105 0.40 5.91 -14.76
CA GLY A 105 -0.69 6.85 -14.72
C GLY A 105 -0.69 7.81 -13.52
N LEU A 106 -1.86 8.25 -13.10
CA LEU A 106 -2.01 9.10 -11.92
C LEU A 106 -1.87 8.25 -10.65
N ILE A 107 -1.01 8.67 -9.73
CA ILE A 107 -0.61 7.86 -8.57
C ILE A 107 -1.83 7.44 -7.74
N ALA A 108 -2.70 8.39 -7.38
CA ALA A 108 -3.87 8.10 -6.57
C ALA A 108 -4.82 7.09 -7.27
N ASP A 109 -5.07 7.28 -8.56
CA ASP A 109 -5.95 6.42 -9.34
C ASP A 109 -5.41 5.00 -9.45
N GLN A 110 -4.10 4.85 -9.65
CA GLN A 110 -3.45 3.54 -9.76
C GLN A 110 -3.40 2.78 -8.44
N LEU A 111 -3.23 3.48 -7.31
CA LEU A 111 -3.33 2.86 -5.98
C LEU A 111 -4.76 2.41 -5.68
N ILE A 112 -5.76 3.23 -6.01
CA ILE A 112 -7.18 2.87 -5.89
C ILE A 112 -7.49 1.66 -6.77
N ALA A 113 -7.08 1.68 -8.03
CA ALA A 113 -7.31 0.57 -8.96
C ALA A 113 -6.66 -0.73 -8.47
N ALA A 114 -5.44 -0.66 -7.88
CA ALA A 114 -4.80 -1.82 -7.29
C ALA A 114 -5.60 -2.38 -6.11
N ALA A 115 -6.04 -1.51 -5.20
CA ALA A 115 -6.81 -1.92 -4.02
C ALA A 115 -8.19 -2.47 -4.41
N THR A 116 -8.87 -1.84 -5.37
CA THR A 116 -10.18 -2.30 -5.87
C THR A 116 -10.07 -3.68 -6.52
N ALA A 117 -9.06 -3.89 -7.39
CA ALA A 117 -8.86 -5.18 -8.03
C ALA A 117 -8.60 -6.33 -7.03
N ILE A 118 -7.90 -6.04 -5.92
CA ILE A 118 -7.69 -7.00 -4.85
C ILE A 118 -9.01 -7.26 -4.10
N GLY A 119 -9.76 -6.22 -3.75
CA GLY A 119 -11.04 -6.36 -3.06
C GLY A 119 -12.09 -7.12 -3.89
N ASP A 120 -12.12 -6.90 -5.19
CA ASP A 120 -13.02 -7.63 -6.10
C ASP A 120 -12.64 -9.11 -6.22
N ALA A 121 -11.34 -9.43 -6.19
CA ALA A 121 -10.85 -10.80 -6.23
C ALA A 121 -11.00 -11.53 -4.88
N HIS A 122 -11.02 -10.79 -3.78
CA HIS A 122 -11.03 -11.30 -2.41
C HIS A 122 -12.07 -10.54 -1.55
N PRO A 123 -13.39 -10.73 -1.80
CA PRO A 123 -14.44 -9.90 -1.18
C PRO A 123 -14.56 -10.09 0.34
N ASP A 124 -14.06 -11.19 0.88
CA ASP A 124 -14.09 -11.50 2.32
C ASP A 124 -12.79 -11.10 3.05
N GLU A 125 -11.83 -10.47 2.35
CA GLU A 125 -10.55 -10.07 2.90
C GLU A 125 -10.47 -8.55 3.07
N THR A 126 -9.71 -8.10 4.06
CA THR A 126 -9.53 -6.67 4.27
C THR A 126 -8.46 -6.10 3.34
N VAL A 127 -8.78 -5.00 2.66
CA VAL A 127 -7.84 -4.23 1.84
C VAL A 127 -7.72 -2.83 2.40
N ALA A 128 -6.48 -2.32 2.53
CA ALA A 128 -6.21 -0.93 2.92
C ALA A 128 -5.06 -0.33 2.11
N ILE A 129 -5.09 0.99 1.91
CA ILE A 129 -4.02 1.73 1.24
C ILE A 129 -3.16 2.45 2.27
N LEU A 130 -1.82 2.36 2.12
CA LEU A 130 -0.86 3.09 2.92
C LEU A 130 0.01 3.98 2.03
N VAL A 131 0.18 5.23 2.42
CA VAL A 131 1.09 6.17 1.75
C VAL A 131 1.84 7.02 2.78
N GLY A 132 3.05 7.43 2.44
CA GLY A 132 3.79 8.39 3.23
C GLY A 132 3.24 9.82 3.05
N SER A 133 3.34 10.63 4.08
CA SER A 133 3.10 12.07 3.95
C SER A 133 4.30 12.73 3.30
N SER A 134 4.11 13.52 2.23
CA SER A 134 5.20 14.30 1.64
C SER A 134 5.66 15.39 2.63
N SER A 135 6.95 15.37 2.97
CA SER A 135 7.58 16.34 3.88
C SER A 135 8.17 17.55 3.17
N HIS A 136 7.72 17.88 1.95
CA HIS A 136 8.17 19.10 1.30
C HIS A 136 7.43 20.30 1.84
N ALA A 137 8.18 21.10 2.59
CA ALA A 137 7.87 22.39 3.17
C ALA A 137 7.52 22.42 4.66
N THR A 138 7.93 23.49 5.29
CA THR A 138 7.78 24.01 6.64
C THR A 138 6.37 24.04 7.22
N HIS A 139 5.37 23.57 6.48
CA HIS A 139 3.99 23.38 6.91
C HIS A 139 3.56 21.94 6.58
N ARG A 140 2.91 21.28 7.52
CA ARG A 140 2.30 19.94 7.42
C ARG A 140 1.23 19.89 6.30
N MET A 141 1.64 19.98 5.03
CA MET A 141 0.72 19.85 3.92
C MET A 141 0.61 18.37 3.53
N VAL A 142 -0.59 17.86 3.61
CA VAL A 142 -0.95 16.55 3.04
C VAL A 142 -0.73 16.64 1.54
N GLY A 143 0.14 15.77 0.97
CA GLY A 143 0.47 15.80 -0.45
C GLY A 143 -0.74 15.55 -1.36
N SER A 144 -0.63 15.95 -2.63
CA SER A 144 -1.72 15.81 -3.62
C SER A 144 -2.20 14.38 -3.78
N VAL A 145 -1.31 13.39 -3.67
CA VAL A 145 -1.65 11.97 -3.71
C VAL A 145 -2.55 11.59 -2.54
N ALA A 146 -2.17 11.97 -1.32
CA ALA A 146 -2.97 11.67 -0.13
C ALA A 146 -4.35 12.37 -0.14
N ILE A 147 -4.42 13.59 -0.67
CA ILE A 147 -5.71 14.29 -0.87
C ILE A 147 -6.58 13.56 -1.91
N GLY A 148 -5.99 13.14 -3.04
CA GLY A 148 -6.68 12.38 -4.07
C GLY A 148 -7.23 11.05 -3.51
N LEU A 149 -6.42 10.32 -2.79
CA LEU A 149 -6.82 9.08 -2.12
C LEU A 149 -7.93 9.31 -1.09
N ALA A 150 -7.81 10.32 -0.23
CA ALA A 150 -8.80 10.61 0.80
C ALA A 150 -10.20 10.96 0.22
N ARG A 151 -10.24 11.50 -1.01
CA ARG A 151 -11.49 11.85 -1.68
C ARG A 151 -12.15 10.70 -2.42
N HIS A 152 -11.36 9.74 -2.92
CA HIS A 152 -11.84 8.76 -3.88
C HIS A 152 -11.60 7.29 -3.50
N SER A 153 -10.86 7.03 -2.40
CA SER A 153 -10.58 5.65 -2.00
C SER A 153 -11.85 4.94 -1.51
N PRO A 154 -12.17 3.77 -2.09
CA PRO A 154 -13.27 2.93 -1.61
C PRO A 154 -12.87 2.07 -0.41
N VAL A 155 -11.59 2.05 -0.05
CA VAL A 155 -11.03 1.24 1.05
C VAL A 155 -10.37 2.15 2.10
N PRO A 156 -10.15 1.66 3.33
CA PRO A 156 -9.42 2.40 4.36
C PRO A 156 -8.07 2.94 3.86
N LEU A 157 -7.77 4.18 4.26
CA LEU A 157 -6.53 4.87 3.91
C LEU A 157 -5.75 5.24 5.18
N MET A 158 -4.47 4.92 5.19
CA MET A 158 -3.53 5.37 6.21
C MET A 158 -2.47 6.27 5.59
N ILE A 159 -2.34 7.48 6.13
CA ILE A 159 -1.27 8.43 5.77
C ILE A 159 -0.24 8.42 6.90
N VAL A 160 0.98 7.98 6.58
CA VAL A 160 2.08 7.82 7.55
C VAL A 160 2.95 9.07 7.53
N PRO A 161 3.10 9.77 8.67
CA PRO A 161 3.90 11.00 8.79
C PRO A 161 5.40 10.77 8.65
#